data_62b6120b0e7c6811a5850b37affdea80
#
_entry.id   62b6120b0e7c6811a5850b37affdea80
#
_cell.length_a   1.000
_cell.length_b   1.000
_cell.length_c   1.000
_cell.angle_alpha   90.00
_cell.angle_beta   90.00
_cell.angle_gamma   90.00
#
_symmetry.space_group_name_H-M   'P 1'
#
loop_
_entity.id
_entity.type
_entity.pdbx_description
1 polymer ?
#
loop_
_entity_poly.entity_id
_entity_poly.type
_entity_poly.pdbx_seq_one_letter_code
_entity_poly.pdbx_strand_id
1 'polypeptide(L)'
;MEYDVVIVGGGPAGLSAAIAIKQRAPDCSVCLLEKGAEVGAHLLSGALLDPRALKELLPDRWQEAPLGTQVQDDQLWLLRSAHGASRLPHWALPPSMSNQGCHIISLGNLCRWLAREAESLGVEIYPGFVASELIVEAGVVKGVLTGDLGLDRAGNPKGDHVPGMALLGRYTLLAEGARGHLGKQAIARFDLASHLQPQHYAIGFKELWQVPAGQSHPGRVIHGSGWPLGGQDQSHGGFYLYHQGDHQVSVGLIVDLNYQNPWLSPFDEFQRLKQHPLIAATLRGGERIGYGARAITKGGWHSLPRMDFPGGLLLGCDAGTLDFSRIKGIHGAMKSGLLAAETLAPHLAPGMAAGLSLAHYQQALTASWLGQDLKGARNFGAALHRFGPLLGGAFNWLEQRLLRGSGGFRLLDKEEDYRALKAANRCQPIDYPKPDGVLGFDRLSSVYLANTQHDEDQPCHLRLQDASIPIQVNLPTWAEPAVRYCPAGVFEIVETEQRPRFQINSANCIHCKTCDIKDPSQNIVWTPPQGGSGPNYPNM
;
A
#
# COMPACT_ATOMS: atom_id res chain seq x y z
N MET A 1 29.13 6.66 2.87
CA MET A 1 28.92 6.40 4.31
C MET A 1 28.80 4.89 4.49
N GLU A 2 29.25 4.34 5.62
CA GLU A 2 29.23 2.90 5.89
C GLU A 2 28.44 2.63 7.16
N TYR A 3 27.57 1.62 7.13
CA TYR A 3 26.73 1.18 8.24
C TYR A 3 26.73 -0.35 8.34
N ASP A 4 26.37 -0.89 9.48
CA ASP A 4 26.09 -2.32 9.57
C ASP A 4 24.78 -2.67 8.84
N VAL A 5 23.75 -1.81 9.00
CA VAL A 5 22.45 -2.04 8.36
C VAL A 5 21.92 -0.75 7.72
N VAL A 6 21.57 -0.84 6.45
CA VAL A 6 20.83 0.20 5.71
C VAL A 6 19.39 -0.25 5.53
N ILE A 7 18.43 0.58 5.96
CA ILE A 7 16.99 0.31 5.86
C ILE A 7 16.36 1.32 4.89
N VAL A 8 15.60 0.86 3.91
CA VAL A 8 14.90 1.70 2.95
C VAL A 8 13.41 1.69 3.24
N GLY A 9 12.89 2.81 3.74
CA GLY A 9 11.49 3.05 4.05
C GLY A 9 11.17 3.19 5.54
N GLY A 10 10.72 4.38 5.93
CA GLY A 10 10.29 4.79 7.28
C GLY A 10 8.86 4.37 7.63
N GLY A 11 8.38 3.25 7.07
CA GLY A 11 7.09 2.66 7.42
C GLY A 11 7.18 1.71 8.62
N PRO A 12 6.04 1.08 9.01
CA PRO A 12 6.00 0.23 10.20
C PRO A 12 6.96 -0.97 10.15
N ALA A 13 7.27 -1.50 8.96
CA ALA A 13 8.23 -2.60 8.81
C ALA A 13 9.67 -2.15 9.08
N GLY A 14 10.10 -1.06 8.42
CA GLY A 14 11.47 -0.55 8.57
C GLY A 14 11.77 -0.04 9.99
N LEU A 15 10.84 0.74 10.56
CA LEU A 15 10.99 1.26 11.93
C LEU A 15 11.00 0.14 12.97
N SER A 16 10.12 -0.88 12.82
CA SER A 16 10.15 -2.01 13.73
C SER A 16 11.43 -2.83 13.62
N ALA A 17 11.97 -3.00 12.39
CA ALA A 17 13.27 -3.63 12.19
C ALA A 17 14.39 -2.82 12.85
N ALA A 18 14.43 -1.50 12.64
CA ALA A 18 15.44 -0.61 13.21
C ALA A 18 15.47 -0.69 14.74
N ILE A 19 14.31 -0.53 15.39
CA ILE A 19 14.18 -0.64 16.84
C ILE A 19 14.65 -2.01 17.34
N ALA A 20 14.13 -3.08 16.73
CA ALA A 20 14.42 -4.44 17.16
C ALA A 20 15.89 -4.84 16.93
N ILE A 21 16.56 -4.32 15.90
CA ILE A 21 18.01 -4.50 15.69
C ILE A 21 18.78 -3.81 16.81
N LYS A 22 18.48 -2.55 17.13
CA LYS A 22 19.16 -1.81 18.20
C LYS A 22 18.93 -2.40 19.59
N GLN A 23 17.75 -3.01 19.84
CA GLN A 23 17.50 -3.74 21.09
C GLN A 23 18.37 -5.00 21.23
N ARG A 24 18.71 -5.67 20.13
CA ARG A 24 19.47 -6.94 20.10
C ARG A 24 20.98 -6.76 19.90
N ALA A 25 21.36 -5.71 19.19
CA ALA A 25 22.73 -5.35 18.84
C ALA A 25 22.92 -3.83 19.02
N PRO A 26 23.02 -3.34 20.26
CA PRO A 26 23.06 -1.89 20.57
C PRO A 26 24.21 -1.14 19.89
N ASP A 27 25.35 -1.79 19.72
CA ASP A 27 26.56 -1.20 19.13
C ASP A 27 26.52 -1.14 17.60
N CYS A 28 25.52 -1.78 16.97
CA CYS A 28 25.37 -1.82 15.52
C CYS A 28 24.95 -0.44 14.99
N SER A 29 25.61 0.02 13.93
CA SER A 29 25.24 1.24 13.22
C SER A 29 24.06 0.96 12.27
N VAL A 30 22.96 1.70 12.42
CA VAL A 30 21.74 1.54 11.63
C VAL A 30 21.34 2.87 11.04
N CYS A 31 21.18 2.90 9.70
CA CYS A 31 20.66 4.04 8.98
C CYS A 31 19.33 3.68 8.34
N LEU A 32 18.37 4.60 8.35
CA LEU A 32 17.05 4.46 7.75
C LEU A 32 16.76 5.64 6.82
N LEU A 33 16.49 5.33 5.55
CA LEU A 33 16.11 6.31 4.54
C LEU A 33 14.60 6.40 4.41
N GLU A 34 14.07 7.62 4.40
CA GLU A 34 12.67 7.91 4.07
C GLU A 34 12.61 8.95 2.96
N LYS A 35 11.89 8.63 1.87
CA LYS A 35 11.77 9.55 0.71
C LYS A 35 10.88 10.76 0.97
N GLY A 36 9.93 10.67 1.88
CA GLY A 36 9.08 11.78 2.30
C GLY A 36 9.86 12.84 3.06
N ALA A 37 9.36 14.08 3.05
CA ALA A 37 9.98 15.19 3.77
C ALA A 37 10.10 14.94 5.28
N GLU A 38 9.24 14.07 5.81
CA GLU A 38 9.29 13.56 7.19
C GLU A 38 8.77 12.13 7.24
N VAL A 39 9.12 11.39 8.29
CA VAL A 39 8.54 10.07 8.55
C VAL A 39 7.02 10.23 8.76
N GLY A 40 6.25 9.41 8.06
CA GLY A 40 4.80 9.43 8.17
C GLY A 40 4.08 10.27 7.10
N ALA A 41 4.76 11.21 6.42
CA ALA A 41 4.13 12.10 5.42
C ALA A 41 3.42 11.34 4.30
N HIS A 42 4.04 10.29 3.76
CA HIS A 42 3.51 9.49 2.66
C HIS A 42 2.63 8.31 3.09
N LEU A 43 2.38 8.15 4.39
CA LEU A 43 1.68 6.96 4.88
C LEU A 43 0.17 7.16 4.86
N LEU A 44 -0.49 6.28 4.11
CA LEU A 44 -1.93 6.17 4.00
C LEU A 44 -2.36 4.75 4.33
N SER A 45 -3.30 4.59 5.26
CA SER A 45 -3.85 3.30 5.65
C SER A 45 -5.33 3.43 5.98
N GLY A 46 -6.09 2.34 5.85
CA GLY A 46 -7.44 2.22 6.42
C GLY A 46 -7.43 2.39 7.94
N ALA A 47 -6.27 2.08 8.54
CA ALA A 47 -5.87 2.43 9.90
C ALA A 47 -6.54 1.64 11.03
N LEU A 48 -6.76 0.34 10.84
CA LEU A 48 -7.01 -0.58 11.94
C LEU A 48 -5.71 -1.28 12.34
N LEU A 49 -5.28 -1.06 13.58
CA LEU A 49 -4.12 -1.69 14.18
C LEU A 49 -4.52 -2.87 15.07
N ASP A 50 -4.03 -4.06 14.75
CA ASP A 50 -3.92 -5.16 15.68
C ASP A 50 -2.62 -4.95 16.50
N PRO A 51 -2.69 -4.79 17.83
CA PRO A 51 -1.52 -4.38 18.61
C PRO A 51 -0.51 -5.51 18.87
N ARG A 52 -0.71 -6.73 18.39
CA ARG A 52 0.17 -7.89 18.69
C ARG A 52 1.64 -7.60 18.44
N ALA A 53 1.99 -7.14 17.25
CA ALA A 53 3.38 -6.87 16.89
C ALA A 53 3.97 -5.68 17.68
N LEU A 54 3.16 -4.67 17.99
CA LEU A 54 3.59 -3.54 18.81
C LEU A 54 3.88 -3.96 20.25
N LYS A 55 3.06 -4.86 20.80
CA LYS A 55 3.29 -5.47 22.14
C LYS A 55 4.57 -6.32 22.18
N GLU A 56 4.87 -7.04 21.09
CA GLU A 56 6.13 -7.78 21.00
C GLU A 56 7.36 -6.85 20.89
N LEU A 57 7.23 -5.75 20.15
CA LEU A 57 8.31 -4.79 19.93
C LEU A 57 8.65 -3.99 21.21
N LEU A 58 7.61 -3.50 21.90
CA LEU A 58 7.74 -2.60 23.07
C LEU A 58 6.79 -3.08 24.18
N PRO A 59 7.07 -4.22 24.84
CA PRO A 59 6.13 -4.87 25.77
C PRO A 59 5.72 -3.96 26.93
N ASP A 60 6.63 -3.15 27.43
CA ASP A 60 6.39 -2.28 28.59
C ASP A 60 5.84 -0.90 28.21
N ARG A 61 5.94 -0.52 26.91
CA ARG A 61 5.68 0.86 26.46
C ARG A 61 4.69 0.96 25.29
N TRP A 62 4.14 -0.15 24.81
CA TRP A 62 3.22 -0.15 23.65
C TRP A 62 2.00 0.75 23.85
N GLN A 63 1.57 0.97 25.10
CA GLN A 63 0.41 1.80 25.44
C GLN A 63 0.69 3.31 25.31
N GLU A 64 1.97 3.71 25.26
CA GLU A 64 2.39 5.10 25.02
C GLU A 64 2.25 5.49 23.54
N ALA A 65 2.09 4.50 22.64
CA ALA A 65 1.87 4.75 21.24
C ALA A 65 0.54 5.48 21.00
N PRO A 66 0.42 6.29 19.92
CA PRO A 66 -0.82 7.01 19.59
C PRO A 66 -1.90 6.05 19.05
N LEU A 67 -2.45 5.24 19.95
CA LEU A 67 -3.38 4.14 19.61
C LEU A 67 -4.79 4.61 19.22
N GLY A 68 -5.11 5.88 19.40
CA GLY A 68 -6.44 6.41 19.06
C GLY A 68 -7.57 5.66 19.76
N THR A 69 -8.63 5.35 19.02
CA THR A 69 -9.87 4.80 19.58
C THR A 69 -9.93 3.29 19.44
N GLN A 70 -10.18 2.57 20.54
CA GLN A 70 -10.40 1.11 20.51
C GLN A 70 -11.71 0.76 19.82
N VAL A 71 -11.72 -0.31 19.05
CA VAL A 71 -12.93 -0.84 18.39
C VAL A 71 -13.93 -1.36 19.42
N GLN A 72 -15.15 -0.83 19.38
CA GLN A 72 -16.26 -1.19 20.28
C GLN A 72 -17.46 -1.79 19.54
N ASP A 73 -17.76 -1.28 18.32
CA ASP A 73 -18.89 -1.73 17.49
C ASP A 73 -18.35 -2.10 16.10
N ASP A 74 -18.21 -3.41 15.87
CA ASP A 74 -17.69 -3.98 14.63
C ASP A 74 -18.83 -4.47 13.74
N GLN A 75 -18.94 -3.97 12.53
CA GLN A 75 -20.06 -4.24 11.64
C GLN A 75 -19.58 -4.65 10.24
N LEU A 76 -20.25 -5.65 9.65
CA LEU A 76 -20.09 -5.95 8.23
C LEU A 76 -21.41 -5.79 7.48
N TRP A 77 -21.34 -5.11 6.32
CA TRP A 77 -22.49 -4.81 5.49
C TRP A 77 -22.29 -5.30 4.04
N LEU A 78 -23.37 -5.78 3.44
CA LEU A 78 -23.45 -6.04 2.02
C LEU A 78 -24.35 -4.99 1.37
N LEU A 79 -23.79 -4.13 0.51
CA LEU A 79 -24.55 -3.20 -0.30
C LEU A 79 -25.07 -3.92 -1.55
N ARG A 80 -26.39 -4.08 -1.63
CA ARG A 80 -27.05 -4.84 -2.73
C ARG A 80 -27.37 -3.96 -3.92
N SER A 81 -27.51 -2.67 -3.71
CA SER A 81 -27.83 -1.66 -4.73
C SER A 81 -27.47 -0.27 -4.22
N ALA A 82 -27.72 0.77 -5.00
CA ALA A 82 -27.51 2.18 -4.62
C ALA A 82 -28.25 2.61 -3.34
N HIS A 83 -29.30 1.89 -2.92
CA HIS A 83 -30.12 2.23 -1.76
C HIS A 83 -30.32 1.06 -0.78
N GLY A 84 -29.94 -0.13 -1.17
CA GLY A 84 -30.18 -1.36 -0.42
C GLY A 84 -28.93 -1.89 0.28
N ALA A 85 -29.02 -2.11 1.60
CA ALA A 85 -27.96 -2.70 2.38
C ALA A 85 -28.48 -3.79 3.32
N SER A 86 -27.65 -4.74 3.65
CA SER A 86 -27.93 -5.78 4.66
C SER A 86 -26.72 -5.92 5.58
N ARG A 87 -26.96 -5.83 6.89
CA ARG A 87 -25.93 -6.15 7.90
C ARG A 87 -25.80 -7.67 8.01
N LEU A 88 -24.55 -8.14 7.96
CA LEU A 88 -24.25 -9.55 8.16
C LEU A 88 -23.98 -9.82 9.64
N PRO A 89 -24.55 -10.90 10.22
CA PRO A 89 -24.31 -11.22 11.61
C PRO A 89 -22.89 -11.78 11.81
N HIS A 90 -22.27 -11.48 12.95
CA HIS A 90 -20.89 -11.88 13.25
C HIS A 90 -20.62 -13.39 13.13
N TRP A 91 -21.61 -14.24 13.47
CA TRP A 91 -21.45 -15.68 13.36
C TRP A 91 -21.28 -16.19 11.91
N ALA A 92 -21.75 -15.41 10.93
CA ALA A 92 -21.63 -15.72 9.51
C ALA A 92 -20.28 -15.26 8.91
N LEU A 93 -19.43 -14.59 9.69
CA LEU A 93 -18.16 -14.08 9.22
C LEU A 93 -17.02 -15.08 9.46
N PRO A 94 -16.03 -15.12 8.54
CA PRO A 94 -14.76 -15.79 8.82
C PRO A 94 -14.12 -15.22 10.08
N PRO A 95 -13.52 -16.04 10.95
CA PRO A 95 -12.91 -15.58 12.20
C PRO A 95 -11.83 -14.49 12.02
N SER A 96 -11.10 -14.53 10.89
CA SER A 96 -10.09 -13.53 10.55
C SER A 96 -10.62 -12.10 10.41
N MET A 97 -11.91 -11.94 10.09
CA MET A 97 -12.53 -10.62 9.87
C MET A 97 -12.88 -9.86 11.15
N SER A 98 -12.76 -10.48 12.33
CA SER A 98 -13.02 -9.79 13.61
C SER A 98 -12.02 -8.67 13.87
N ASN A 99 -12.54 -7.53 14.32
CA ASN A 99 -11.75 -6.36 14.72
C ASN A 99 -11.70 -6.15 16.24
N GLN A 100 -12.16 -7.12 17.02
CA GLN A 100 -12.14 -7.03 18.47
C GLN A 100 -10.70 -6.89 19.00
N GLY A 101 -10.49 -5.93 19.89
CA GLY A 101 -9.16 -5.63 20.46
C GLY A 101 -8.24 -4.79 19.55
N CYS A 102 -8.69 -4.43 18.35
CA CYS A 102 -7.99 -3.52 17.45
C CYS A 102 -8.24 -2.04 17.82
N HIS A 103 -7.39 -1.16 17.29
CA HIS A 103 -7.48 0.28 17.47
C HIS A 103 -7.60 0.98 16.13
N ILE A 104 -8.43 2.03 16.06
CA ILE A 104 -8.49 2.93 14.92
C ILE A 104 -7.40 3.97 15.15
N ILE A 105 -6.42 4.06 14.25
CA ILE A 105 -5.23 4.92 14.40
C ILE A 105 -4.98 5.80 13.18
N SER A 106 -4.10 6.79 13.31
CA SER A 106 -3.35 7.35 12.19
C SER A 106 -2.02 6.59 12.04
N LEU A 107 -1.79 5.98 10.88
CA LEU A 107 -0.54 5.27 10.62
C LEU A 107 0.65 6.23 10.57
N GLY A 108 0.45 7.44 10.03
CA GLY A 108 1.47 8.48 10.02
C GLY A 108 1.93 8.84 11.44
N ASN A 109 0.98 9.05 12.35
CA ASN A 109 1.28 9.38 13.75
C ASN A 109 1.99 8.22 14.47
N LEU A 110 1.56 6.98 14.23
CA LEU A 110 2.24 5.80 14.78
C LEU A 110 3.70 5.74 14.31
N CYS A 111 3.95 5.95 13.01
CA CYS A 111 5.32 5.90 12.48
C CYS A 111 6.19 7.06 12.95
N ARG A 112 5.63 8.27 13.12
CA ARG A 112 6.37 9.39 13.76
C ARG A 112 6.76 9.06 15.20
N TRP A 113 5.89 8.40 15.95
CA TRP A 113 6.21 7.94 17.30
C TRP A 113 7.30 6.84 17.28
N LEU A 114 7.16 5.82 16.42
CA LEU A 114 8.18 4.77 16.27
C LEU A 114 9.54 5.33 15.80
N ALA A 115 9.55 6.39 14.98
CA ALA A 115 10.79 7.04 14.56
C ALA A 115 11.52 7.65 15.75
N ARG A 116 10.81 8.35 16.65
CA ARG A 116 11.41 8.87 17.89
C ARG A 116 11.95 7.76 18.78
N GLU A 117 11.25 6.63 18.88
CA GLU A 117 11.75 5.46 19.60
C GLU A 117 13.03 4.92 18.96
N ALA A 118 13.09 4.81 17.64
CA ALA A 118 14.28 4.37 16.91
C ALA A 118 15.47 5.33 17.11
N GLU A 119 15.24 6.64 16.98
CA GLU A 119 16.26 7.68 17.20
C GLU A 119 16.80 7.66 18.64
N SER A 120 15.93 7.43 19.63
CA SER A 120 16.34 7.31 21.04
C SER A 120 17.29 6.14 21.30
N LEU A 121 17.25 5.12 20.44
CA LEU A 121 18.16 3.96 20.47
C LEU A 121 19.41 4.16 19.61
N GLY A 122 19.57 5.34 18.97
CA GLY A 122 20.72 5.66 18.12
C GLY A 122 20.59 5.17 16.68
N VAL A 123 19.37 5.06 16.13
CA VAL A 123 19.15 4.89 14.70
C VAL A 123 19.28 6.25 14.02
N GLU A 124 20.04 6.33 12.94
CA GLU A 124 20.13 7.53 12.11
C GLU A 124 19.02 7.50 11.07
N ILE A 125 18.06 8.42 11.16
CA ILE A 125 16.94 8.53 10.23
C ILE A 125 17.15 9.71 9.30
N TYR A 126 17.08 9.46 7.98
CA TYR A 126 17.27 10.46 6.93
C TYR A 126 15.98 10.67 6.15
N PRO A 127 15.08 11.58 6.56
CA PRO A 127 13.93 11.97 5.76
C PRO A 127 14.37 12.86 4.59
N GLY A 128 13.62 12.82 3.48
CA GLY A 128 13.96 13.53 2.26
C GLY A 128 15.04 12.85 1.40
N PHE A 129 15.51 11.65 1.77
CA PHE A 129 16.49 10.90 0.99
C PHE A 129 15.85 9.68 0.31
N VAL A 130 15.96 9.67 -1.01
CA VAL A 130 15.45 8.59 -1.86
C VAL A 130 16.56 7.57 -2.11
N ALA A 131 16.30 6.31 -1.84
CA ALA A 131 17.12 5.23 -2.39
C ALA A 131 16.69 4.97 -3.85
N SER A 132 17.58 5.25 -4.80
CA SER A 132 17.31 5.19 -6.25
C SER A 132 17.76 3.89 -6.88
N GLU A 133 18.90 3.33 -6.43
CA GLU A 133 19.51 2.15 -7.01
C GLU A 133 20.13 1.24 -5.93
N LEU A 134 20.15 -0.08 -6.21
CA LEU A 134 20.89 -1.04 -5.42
C LEU A 134 22.36 -1.04 -5.85
N ILE A 135 23.29 -0.92 -4.90
CA ILE A 135 24.71 -1.15 -5.13
C ILE A 135 24.94 -2.66 -5.04
N VAL A 136 25.30 -3.28 -6.16
CA VAL A 136 25.50 -4.74 -6.24
C VAL A 136 26.90 -5.06 -6.77
N GLU A 137 27.67 -5.77 -5.97
CA GLU A 137 29.02 -6.22 -6.31
C GLU A 137 29.14 -7.75 -6.20
N ALA A 138 29.66 -8.39 -7.21
CA ALA A 138 29.79 -9.86 -7.29
C ALA A 138 28.47 -10.61 -6.94
N GLY A 139 27.32 -10.07 -7.31
CA GLY A 139 26.01 -10.68 -7.03
C GLY A 139 25.49 -10.45 -5.60
N VAL A 140 26.15 -9.64 -4.79
CA VAL A 140 25.77 -9.31 -3.41
C VAL A 140 25.37 -7.85 -3.32
N VAL A 141 24.24 -7.55 -2.68
CA VAL A 141 23.85 -6.17 -2.36
C VAL A 141 24.76 -5.63 -1.26
N LYS A 142 25.36 -4.47 -1.53
CA LYS A 142 26.32 -3.79 -0.63
C LYS A 142 25.74 -2.50 -0.05
N GLY A 143 24.54 -2.13 -0.43
CA GLY A 143 23.91 -0.88 0.00
C GLY A 143 23.04 -0.29 -1.09
N VAL A 144 22.82 1.02 -0.99
CA VAL A 144 22.02 1.78 -1.94
C VAL A 144 22.70 3.08 -2.34
N LEU A 145 22.40 3.53 -3.57
CA LEU A 145 22.71 4.88 -4.03
C LEU A 145 21.48 5.76 -3.78
N THR A 146 21.66 6.94 -3.20
CA THR A 146 20.58 7.92 -3.12
C THR A 146 20.39 8.63 -4.46
N GLY A 147 19.19 9.19 -4.69
CA GLY A 147 18.94 10.00 -5.88
C GLY A 147 19.60 11.38 -5.79
N ASP A 148 19.92 11.95 -6.94
CA ASP A 148 20.38 13.32 -7.04
C ASP A 148 19.28 14.30 -6.58
N LEU A 149 19.69 15.43 -6.04
CA LEU A 149 18.83 16.58 -5.75
C LEU A 149 19.20 17.74 -6.68
N GLY A 150 18.22 18.58 -7.05
CA GLY A 150 18.48 19.78 -7.85
C GLY A 150 18.81 19.49 -9.33
N LEU A 151 18.08 18.54 -9.95
CA LEU A 151 18.09 18.36 -11.41
C LEU A 151 16.91 19.10 -12.06
N ASP A 152 17.13 19.66 -13.26
CA ASP A 152 16.07 20.23 -14.09
C ASP A 152 15.23 19.14 -14.80
N ARG A 153 14.19 19.53 -15.55
CA ARG A 153 13.34 18.57 -16.31
C ARG A 153 14.09 17.72 -17.32
N ALA A 154 15.21 18.20 -17.85
CA ALA A 154 16.05 17.49 -18.80
C ALA A 154 17.09 16.58 -18.13
N GLY A 155 17.20 16.65 -16.79
CA GLY A 155 18.18 15.92 -16.00
C GLY A 155 19.53 16.61 -15.88
N ASN A 156 19.61 17.92 -16.19
CA ASN A 156 20.84 18.68 -16.01
C ASN A 156 20.92 19.24 -14.58
N PRO A 157 22.13 19.35 -14.01
CA PRO A 157 22.33 19.94 -12.69
C PRO A 157 21.89 21.41 -12.64
N LYS A 158 21.10 21.78 -11.64
CA LYS A 158 20.78 23.18 -11.26
C LYS A 158 21.85 23.74 -10.32
N GLY A 159 21.74 25.02 -9.96
CA GLY A 159 22.69 25.68 -9.06
C GLY A 159 22.78 25.12 -7.64
N ASP A 160 21.75 24.40 -7.21
CA ASP A 160 21.62 23.74 -5.92
C ASP A 160 21.78 22.21 -6.01
N HIS A 161 22.36 21.71 -7.10
CA HIS A 161 22.55 20.28 -7.33
C HIS A 161 23.42 19.64 -6.24
N VAL A 162 22.92 18.55 -5.69
CA VAL A 162 23.64 17.66 -4.79
C VAL A 162 23.62 16.26 -5.37
N PRO A 163 24.79 15.69 -5.71
CA PRO A 163 24.85 14.33 -6.28
C PRO A 163 24.44 13.28 -5.25
N GLY A 164 23.87 12.19 -5.73
CA GLY A 164 23.53 11.05 -4.92
C GLY A 164 24.75 10.46 -4.21
N MET A 165 24.54 9.92 -3.01
CA MET A 165 25.56 9.33 -2.16
C MET A 165 25.41 7.82 -2.06
N ALA A 166 26.53 7.10 -2.04
CA ALA A 166 26.55 5.68 -1.72
C ALA A 166 26.45 5.47 -0.20
N LEU A 167 25.42 4.74 0.22
CA LEU A 167 25.25 4.24 1.58
C LEU A 167 25.54 2.75 1.56
N LEU A 168 26.70 2.36 2.03
CA LEU A 168 27.13 0.97 2.08
C LEU A 168 26.67 0.33 3.39
N GLY A 169 26.26 -0.92 3.33
CA GLY A 169 25.83 -1.68 4.48
C GLY A 169 26.26 -3.14 4.40
N ARG A 170 26.53 -3.75 5.55
CA ARG A 170 26.72 -5.20 5.62
C ARG A 170 25.46 -5.93 5.17
N TYR A 171 24.28 -5.33 5.46
CA TYR A 171 22.96 -5.78 5.02
C TYR A 171 22.05 -4.61 4.66
N THR A 172 21.18 -4.82 3.67
CA THR A 172 20.18 -3.85 3.20
C THR A 172 18.77 -4.41 3.37
N LEU A 173 17.91 -3.69 4.09
CA LEU A 173 16.52 -4.06 4.31
C LEU A 173 15.58 -3.21 3.47
N LEU A 174 14.80 -3.83 2.58
CA LEU A 174 13.85 -3.14 1.70
C LEU A 174 12.45 -3.17 2.33
N ALA A 175 11.95 -2.02 2.74
CA ALA A 175 10.68 -1.82 3.43
C ALA A 175 9.83 -0.73 2.77
N GLU A 176 9.88 -0.63 1.42
CA GLU A 176 9.30 0.46 0.62
C GLU A 176 7.77 0.40 0.49
N GLY A 177 7.13 -0.62 1.05
CA GLY A 177 5.69 -0.84 0.97
C GLY A 177 5.24 -1.47 -0.36
N ALA A 178 3.96 -1.35 -0.70
CA ALA A 178 3.41 -1.97 -1.90
C ALA A 178 4.14 -1.49 -3.17
N ARG A 179 4.61 -2.45 -3.99
CA ARG A 179 5.32 -2.17 -5.24
C ARG A 179 6.55 -1.30 -5.03
N GLY A 180 7.45 -1.67 -4.11
CA GLY A 180 8.70 -0.97 -3.82
C GLY A 180 9.55 -0.80 -5.08
N HIS A 181 10.25 0.33 -5.20
CA HIS A 181 11.10 0.59 -6.37
C HIS A 181 12.31 -0.34 -6.41
N LEU A 182 13.05 -0.42 -5.31
CA LEU A 182 14.19 -1.32 -5.17
C LEU A 182 13.73 -2.77 -4.95
N GLY A 183 12.60 -2.97 -4.26
CA GLY A 183 12.01 -4.29 -4.08
C GLY A 183 11.71 -4.98 -5.42
N LYS A 184 11.14 -4.26 -6.41
CA LYS A 184 10.95 -4.78 -7.78
C LYS A 184 12.27 -5.19 -8.43
N GLN A 185 13.30 -4.37 -8.29
CA GLN A 185 14.63 -4.64 -8.85
C GLN A 185 15.25 -5.88 -8.21
N ALA A 186 15.18 -6.01 -6.87
CA ALA A 186 15.68 -7.16 -6.15
C ALA A 186 14.93 -8.45 -6.54
N ILE A 187 13.58 -8.40 -6.60
CA ILE A 187 12.76 -9.54 -7.01
C ILE A 187 13.14 -10.02 -8.42
N ALA A 188 13.30 -9.12 -9.37
CA ALA A 188 13.67 -9.46 -10.73
C ALA A 188 15.13 -9.95 -10.84
N ARG A 189 16.07 -9.24 -10.20
CA ARG A 189 17.50 -9.53 -10.29
C ARG A 189 17.89 -10.88 -9.68
N PHE A 190 17.26 -11.23 -8.55
CA PHE A 190 17.58 -12.45 -7.79
C PHE A 190 16.55 -13.58 -8.01
N ASP A 191 15.64 -13.39 -8.95
CA ASP A 191 14.59 -14.36 -9.29
C ASP A 191 13.83 -14.86 -8.04
N LEU A 192 13.36 -13.91 -7.22
CA LEU A 192 12.75 -14.22 -5.93
C LEU A 192 11.30 -14.71 -6.03
N ALA A 193 10.65 -14.55 -7.18
CA ALA A 193 9.23 -14.86 -7.38
C ALA A 193 8.96 -15.93 -8.45
N SER A 194 10.00 -16.61 -8.97
CA SER A 194 9.82 -17.67 -9.96
C SER A 194 8.91 -18.79 -9.42
N HIS A 195 8.02 -19.28 -10.30
CA HIS A 195 7.07 -20.36 -10.00
C HIS A 195 6.00 -20.03 -8.95
N LEU A 196 5.89 -18.77 -8.51
CA LEU A 196 4.83 -18.31 -7.61
C LEU A 196 3.60 -17.82 -8.38
N GLN A 197 2.48 -17.68 -7.67
CA GLN A 197 1.37 -16.87 -8.13
C GLN A 197 1.83 -15.41 -8.22
N PRO A 198 1.42 -14.64 -9.26
CA PRO A 198 1.74 -13.21 -9.32
C PRO A 198 1.21 -12.47 -8.10
N GLN A 199 1.87 -11.40 -7.72
CA GLN A 199 1.35 -10.50 -6.70
C GLN A 199 0.12 -9.78 -7.25
N HIS A 200 -0.96 -9.79 -6.49
CA HIS A 200 -2.17 -9.04 -6.79
C HIS A 200 -2.22 -7.74 -5.99
N TYR A 201 -2.87 -6.75 -6.57
CA TYR A 201 -2.97 -5.42 -5.98
C TYR A 201 -4.40 -4.90 -6.00
N ALA A 202 -4.67 -3.99 -5.11
CA ALA A 202 -5.86 -3.14 -5.13
C ALA A 202 -5.43 -1.68 -4.99
N ILE A 203 -6.27 -0.76 -5.44
CA ILE A 203 -6.17 0.65 -5.10
C ILE A 203 -7.12 0.96 -3.93
N GLY A 204 -6.57 1.49 -2.84
CA GLY A 204 -7.36 1.95 -1.70
C GLY A 204 -7.45 3.47 -1.70
N PHE A 205 -8.68 3.99 -1.65
CA PHE A 205 -9.00 5.40 -1.44
C PHE A 205 -9.32 5.63 0.03
N LYS A 206 -8.98 6.81 0.53
CA LYS A 206 -9.36 7.28 1.85
C LYS A 206 -9.69 8.76 1.81
N GLU A 207 -10.80 9.12 2.43
CA GLU A 207 -11.07 10.49 2.85
C GLU A 207 -11.22 10.55 4.37
N LEU A 208 -10.75 11.65 4.94
CA LEU A 208 -10.96 11.99 6.34
C LEU A 208 -11.99 13.14 6.40
N TRP A 209 -12.99 12.97 7.23
CA TRP A 209 -14.10 13.93 7.39
C TRP A 209 -14.22 14.36 8.83
N GLN A 210 -14.46 15.65 9.05
CA GLN A 210 -14.95 16.20 10.30
C GLN A 210 -16.48 16.22 10.23
N VAL A 211 -17.15 15.46 11.10
CA VAL A 211 -18.61 15.30 11.06
C VAL A 211 -19.27 15.94 12.27
N PRO A 212 -20.58 16.32 12.19
CA PRO A 212 -21.34 16.79 13.35
C PRO A 212 -21.32 15.77 14.50
N ALA A 213 -21.30 16.26 15.74
CA ALA A 213 -21.22 15.43 16.94
C ALA A 213 -22.26 14.30 16.99
N GLY A 214 -23.50 14.58 16.58
CA GLY A 214 -24.59 13.59 16.56
C GLY A 214 -24.41 12.45 15.53
N GLN A 215 -23.44 12.57 14.61
CA GLN A 215 -23.13 11.56 13.59
C GLN A 215 -21.84 10.79 13.91
N SER A 216 -21.09 11.20 14.93
CA SER A 216 -19.88 10.55 15.37
C SER A 216 -20.20 9.47 16.41
N HIS A 217 -19.62 8.28 16.20
CA HIS A 217 -19.76 7.13 17.11
C HIS A 217 -18.38 6.49 17.36
N PRO A 218 -17.52 7.11 18.17
CA PRO A 218 -16.15 6.66 18.35
C PRO A 218 -16.04 5.16 18.66
N GLY A 219 -15.14 4.46 17.97
CA GLY A 219 -14.96 3.01 18.09
C GLY A 219 -15.86 2.16 17.19
N ARG A 220 -16.78 2.78 16.41
CA ARG A 220 -17.55 2.05 15.40
C ARG A 220 -16.71 1.84 14.15
N VAL A 221 -16.67 0.59 13.72
CA VAL A 221 -16.02 0.12 12.49
C VAL A 221 -17.05 -0.53 11.60
N ILE A 222 -17.19 -0.04 10.39
CA ILE A 222 -18.03 -0.62 9.36
C ILE A 222 -17.12 -1.07 8.21
N HIS A 223 -17.15 -2.35 7.89
CA HIS A 223 -16.65 -2.89 6.64
C HIS A 223 -17.82 -3.30 5.75
N GLY A 224 -17.57 -3.39 4.45
CA GLY A 224 -18.58 -3.92 3.55
C GLY A 224 -18.06 -4.18 2.15
N SER A 225 -18.93 -4.81 1.36
CA SER A 225 -18.68 -5.14 -0.04
C SER A 225 -19.97 -4.99 -0.86
N GLY A 226 -19.87 -5.22 -2.17
CA GLY A 226 -20.98 -5.11 -3.11
C GLY A 226 -21.00 -3.76 -3.80
N TRP A 227 -22.20 -3.18 -4.02
CA TRP A 227 -22.33 -1.91 -4.72
C TRP A 227 -21.38 -0.83 -4.14
N PRO A 228 -20.77 0.03 -4.98
CA PRO A 228 -20.93 0.19 -6.42
C PRO A 228 -20.15 -0.83 -7.28
N LEU A 229 -19.31 -1.66 -6.67
CA LEU A 229 -18.51 -2.68 -7.34
C LEU A 229 -19.32 -3.94 -7.65
N GLY A 230 -18.85 -4.73 -8.61
CA GLY A 230 -19.48 -5.98 -9.04
C GLY A 230 -20.18 -5.86 -10.39
N GLY A 231 -21.17 -6.72 -10.62
CA GLY A 231 -21.96 -6.70 -11.86
C GLY A 231 -21.18 -7.14 -13.10
N GLN A 232 -21.47 -6.53 -14.24
CA GLN A 232 -20.88 -6.89 -15.53
C GLN A 232 -19.39 -6.55 -15.64
N ASP A 233 -18.90 -5.61 -14.83
CA ASP A 233 -17.51 -5.15 -14.86
C ASP A 233 -16.55 -6.09 -14.16
N GLN A 234 -17.07 -7.10 -13.48
CA GLN A 234 -16.30 -8.05 -12.66
C GLN A 234 -15.29 -7.33 -11.76
N SER A 235 -15.69 -6.17 -11.24
CA SER A 235 -14.90 -5.43 -10.26
C SER A 235 -15.14 -5.98 -8.86
N HIS A 236 -14.07 -6.16 -8.11
CA HIS A 236 -14.09 -6.65 -6.74
C HIS A 236 -13.49 -5.62 -5.80
N GLY A 237 -13.78 -5.77 -4.52
CA GLY A 237 -13.26 -4.87 -3.50
C GLY A 237 -14.18 -4.75 -2.31
N GLY A 238 -14.02 -3.67 -1.57
CA GLY A 238 -14.82 -3.41 -0.40
C GLY A 238 -14.69 -1.97 0.07
N PHE A 239 -15.50 -1.61 1.04
CA PHE A 239 -15.46 -0.27 1.63
C PHE A 239 -15.30 -0.35 3.14
N TYR A 240 -14.93 0.77 3.71
CA TYR A 240 -14.91 0.93 5.15
C TYR A 240 -15.39 2.31 5.57
N LEU A 241 -15.88 2.40 6.82
CA LEU A 241 -16.26 3.63 7.49
C LEU A 241 -15.88 3.49 8.97
N TYR A 242 -14.91 4.28 9.43
CA TYR A 242 -14.38 4.20 10.79
C TYR A 242 -14.61 5.50 11.54
N HIS A 243 -15.25 5.41 12.69
CA HIS A 243 -15.48 6.55 13.57
C HIS A 243 -14.34 6.67 14.57
N GLN A 244 -13.51 7.67 14.35
CA GLN A 244 -12.37 8.00 15.24
C GLN A 244 -12.83 8.89 16.41
N GLY A 245 -11.89 9.30 17.25
CA GLY A 245 -12.11 10.38 18.22
C GLY A 245 -12.33 11.75 17.54
N ASP A 246 -12.66 12.77 18.33
CA ASP A 246 -12.74 14.17 17.90
C ASP A 246 -13.70 14.44 16.72
N HIS A 247 -14.78 13.65 16.63
CA HIS A 247 -15.77 13.70 15.54
C HIS A 247 -15.19 13.47 14.15
N GLN A 248 -14.07 12.78 14.05
CA GLN A 248 -13.49 12.42 12.78
C GLN A 248 -13.97 11.05 12.31
N VAL A 249 -14.20 10.95 11.01
CA VAL A 249 -14.61 9.70 10.34
C VAL A 249 -13.74 9.49 9.11
N SER A 250 -13.17 8.28 9.00
CA SER A 250 -12.50 7.85 7.79
C SER A 250 -13.45 7.02 6.94
N VAL A 251 -13.60 7.38 5.67
CA VAL A 251 -14.33 6.58 4.67
C VAL A 251 -13.38 6.18 3.54
N GLY A 252 -13.50 4.97 3.05
CA GLY A 252 -12.68 4.51 1.94
C GLY A 252 -13.30 3.41 1.10
N LEU A 253 -12.79 3.28 -0.12
CA LEU A 253 -13.10 2.22 -1.06
C LEU A 253 -11.80 1.54 -1.50
N ILE A 254 -11.80 0.24 -1.51
CA ILE A 254 -10.73 -0.59 -2.09
C ILE A 254 -11.27 -1.19 -3.38
N VAL A 255 -10.56 -1.00 -4.49
CA VAL A 255 -10.90 -1.59 -5.78
C VAL A 255 -9.75 -2.49 -6.23
N ASP A 256 -10.03 -3.76 -6.47
CA ASP A 256 -9.05 -4.72 -6.98
C ASP A 256 -8.62 -4.32 -8.39
N LEU A 257 -7.31 -4.38 -8.67
CA LEU A 257 -6.78 -3.92 -9.96
C LEU A 257 -6.92 -4.95 -11.10
N ASN A 258 -7.52 -6.11 -10.83
CA ASN A 258 -7.86 -7.11 -11.84
C ASN A 258 -9.24 -6.90 -12.51
N TYR A 259 -9.88 -5.74 -12.34
CA TYR A 259 -11.12 -5.43 -13.05
C TYR A 259 -10.93 -5.40 -14.58
N GLN A 260 -11.99 -5.74 -15.31
CA GLN A 260 -11.90 -6.01 -16.75
C GLN A 260 -12.32 -4.84 -17.63
N ASN A 261 -13.17 -3.95 -17.14
CA ASN A 261 -13.70 -2.83 -17.93
C ASN A 261 -12.75 -1.62 -17.92
N PRO A 262 -12.13 -1.24 -19.07
CA PRO A 262 -11.23 -0.09 -19.12
C PRO A 262 -11.93 1.26 -18.92
N TRP A 263 -13.27 1.29 -18.98
CA TRP A 263 -14.07 2.48 -18.70
C TRP A 263 -14.33 2.71 -17.21
N LEU A 264 -13.99 1.74 -16.35
CA LEU A 264 -14.14 1.89 -14.91
C LEU A 264 -13.14 2.91 -14.37
N SER A 265 -13.66 3.87 -13.60
CA SER A 265 -12.86 4.83 -12.83
C SER A 265 -12.98 4.51 -11.33
N PRO A 266 -11.94 3.96 -10.71
CA PRO A 266 -11.97 3.65 -9.28
C PRO A 266 -12.27 4.88 -8.40
N PHE A 267 -11.79 6.07 -8.82
CA PHE A 267 -12.10 7.33 -8.13
C PHE A 267 -13.60 7.64 -8.16
N ASP A 268 -14.23 7.53 -9.33
CA ASP A 268 -15.65 7.86 -9.49
C ASP A 268 -16.54 6.81 -8.81
N GLU A 269 -16.12 5.54 -8.76
CA GLU A 269 -16.78 4.52 -7.94
C GLU A 269 -16.74 4.88 -6.44
N PHE A 270 -15.64 5.44 -5.96
CA PHE A 270 -15.56 5.95 -4.60
C PHE A 270 -16.50 7.14 -4.36
N GLN A 271 -16.63 8.05 -5.32
CA GLN A 271 -17.60 9.15 -5.21
C GLN A 271 -19.05 8.62 -5.18
N ARG A 272 -19.37 7.61 -6.00
CA ARG A 272 -20.69 6.93 -5.98
C ARG A 272 -20.97 6.27 -4.63
N LEU A 273 -20.01 5.56 -4.05
CA LEU A 273 -20.14 4.91 -2.74
C LEU A 273 -20.65 5.90 -1.67
N LYS A 274 -20.12 7.11 -1.63
CA LYS A 274 -20.47 8.13 -0.63
C LYS A 274 -21.93 8.59 -0.72
N GLN A 275 -22.57 8.44 -1.89
CA GLN A 275 -23.98 8.74 -2.09
C GLN A 275 -24.93 7.68 -1.49
N HIS A 276 -24.40 6.48 -1.16
CA HIS A 276 -25.22 5.43 -0.57
C HIS A 276 -25.77 5.87 0.81
N PRO A 277 -27.08 5.69 1.12
CA PRO A 277 -27.69 6.18 2.35
C PRO A 277 -26.95 5.79 3.64
N LEU A 278 -26.40 4.58 3.72
CA LEU A 278 -25.62 4.11 4.87
C LEU A 278 -24.39 5.00 5.14
N ILE A 279 -23.71 5.44 4.10
CA ILE A 279 -22.50 6.27 4.19
C ILE A 279 -22.87 7.75 4.30
N ALA A 280 -23.78 8.19 3.42
CA ALA A 280 -24.24 9.58 3.36
C ALA A 280 -24.83 10.08 4.70
N ALA A 281 -25.51 9.21 5.44
CA ALA A 281 -26.07 9.55 6.76
C ALA A 281 -25.00 10.00 7.76
N THR A 282 -23.78 9.47 7.65
CA THR A 282 -22.65 9.86 8.51
C THR A 282 -21.95 11.12 8.01
N LEU A 283 -21.85 11.31 6.68
CA LEU A 283 -21.02 12.37 6.10
C LEU A 283 -21.75 13.69 5.88
N ARG A 284 -23.09 13.68 5.74
CA ARG A 284 -23.87 14.91 5.47
C ARG A 284 -23.72 15.94 6.57
N GLY A 285 -23.44 17.18 6.15
CA GLY A 285 -23.17 18.30 7.07
C GLY A 285 -21.77 18.29 7.66
N GLY A 286 -20.94 17.31 7.30
CA GLY A 286 -19.53 17.27 7.63
C GLY A 286 -18.66 17.98 6.58
N GLU A 287 -17.39 18.16 6.90
CA GLU A 287 -16.37 18.74 6.06
C GLU A 287 -15.28 17.70 5.73
N ARG A 288 -14.91 17.58 4.47
CA ARG A 288 -13.82 16.72 4.02
C ARG A 288 -12.48 17.44 4.27
N ILE A 289 -11.65 16.87 5.13
CA ILE A 289 -10.37 17.46 5.59
C ILE A 289 -9.13 16.73 5.07
N GLY A 290 -9.26 15.59 4.42
CA GLY A 290 -8.14 14.86 3.84
C GLY A 290 -8.58 13.91 2.74
N TYR A 291 -7.68 13.65 1.79
CA TYR A 291 -7.87 12.69 0.70
C TYR A 291 -6.54 12.04 0.35
N GLY A 292 -6.58 10.75 0.03
CA GLY A 292 -5.44 10.04 -0.51
C GLY A 292 -5.82 8.72 -1.16
N ALA A 293 -4.90 8.18 -1.95
CA ALA A 293 -5.04 6.85 -2.52
C ALA A 293 -3.68 6.15 -2.60
N ARG A 294 -3.68 4.82 -2.40
CA ARG A 294 -2.46 4.03 -2.45
C ARG A 294 -2.74 2.60 -2.89
N ALA A 295 -1.79 2.02 -3.65
CA ALA A 295 -1.83 0.60 -3.95
C ALA A 295 -1.59 -0.25 -2.70
N ILE A 296 -2.26 -1.38 -2.63
CA ILE A 296 -2.24 -2.35 -1.53
C ILE A 296 -1.92 -3.71 -2.13
N THR A 297 -0.95 -4.45 -1.55
CA THR A 297 -0.69 -5.85 -1.92
C THR A 297 -1.78 -6.74 -1.37
N LYS A 298 -2.23 -7.74 -2.13
CA LYS A 298 -3.28 -8.68 -1.69
C LYS A 298 -3.09 -10.12 -2.17
N GLY A 299 -1.95 -10.45 -2.77
CA GLY A 299 -1.66 -11.80 -3.26
C GLY A 299 -1.55 -12.86 -2.16
N GLY A 300 -1.22 -12.46 -0.94
CA GLY A 300 -1.18 -13.32 0.23
C GLY A 300 -0.14 -14.42 0.13
N TRP A 301 -0.38 -15.55 0.82
CA TRP A 301 0.58 -16.66 0.98
C TRP A 301 1.16 -17.19 -0.32
N HIS A 302 0.36 -17.32 -1.37
CA HIS A 302 0.81 -17.90 -2.64
C HIS A 302 1.65 -16.98 -3.50
N SER A 303 1.72 -15.69 -3.15
CA SER A 303 2.48 -14.64 -3.86
C SER A 303 3.67 -14.12 -3.06
N LEU A 304 3.95 -14.69 -1.86
CA LEU A 304 5.12 -14.29 -1.07
C LEU A 304 6.39 -14.72 -1.79
N PRO A 305 7.28 -13.78 -2.21
CA PRO A 305 8.54 -14.11 -2.82
C PRO A 305 9.48 -14.77 -1.80
N ARG A 306 10.58 -15.32 -2.26
CA ARG A 306 11.71 -15.56 -1.37
C ARG A 306 12.14 -14.21 -0.79
N MET A 307 12.14 -14.09 0.53
CA MET A 307 12.25 -12.81 1.20
C MET A 307 13.70 -12.43 1.55
N ASP A 308 14.66 -13.35 1.28
CA ASP A 308 16.08 -13.10 1.43
C ASP A 308 16.80 -13.14 0.07
N PHE A 309 17.84 -12.36 -0.04
CA PHE A 309 18.77 -12.35 -1.15
C PHE A 309 20.18 -12.02 -0.62
N PRO A 310 21.25 -12.28 -1.40
CA PRO A 310 22.60 -11.98 -0.95
C PRO A 310 22.77 -10.52 -0.53
N GLY A 311 23.01 -10.28 0.76
CA GLY A 311 23.18 -8.96 1.35
C GLY A 311 21.90 -8.23 1.69
N GLY A 312 20.70 -8.85 1.66
CA GLY A 312 19.50 -8.13 2.03
C GLY A 312 18.24 -8.95 2.24
N LEU A 313 17.17 -8.25 2.69
CA LEU A 313 15.85 -8.81 3.01
C LEU A 313 14.74 -7.91 2.47
N LEU A 314 13.62 -8.53 2.06
CA LEU A 314 12.34 -7.85 1.76
C LEU A 314 11.44 -7.88 3.00
N LEU A 315 10.87 -6.73 3.38
CA LEU A 315 10.04 -6.58 4.57
C LEU A 315 8.64 -6.03 4.24
N GLY A 316 7.67 -6.38 5.05
CA GLY A 316 6.34 -5.79 5.00
C GLY A 316 5.63 -6.00 3.66
N CYS A 317 4.92 -4.97 3.21
CA CYS A 317 4.18 -5.01 1.95
C CYS A 317 5.08 -5.01 0.71
N ASP A 318 6.37 -4.76 0.83
CA ASP A 318 7.34 -4.97 -0.25
C ASP A 318 7.46 -6.46 -0.58
N ALA A 319 7.40 -7.31 0.43
CA ALA A 319 7.28 -8.76 0.29
C ALA A 319 5.82 -9.26 0.15
N GLY A 320 4.81 -8.42 0.41
CA GLY A 320 3.40 -8.82 0.33
C GLY A 320 2.82 -9.42 1.62
N THR A 321 3.27 -8.99 2.81
CA THR A 321 2.83 -9.53 4.10
C THR A 321 1.46 -9.05 4.59
N LEU A 322 0.71 -8.30 3.78
CA LEU A 322 -0.64 -7.87 4.14
C LEU A 322 -1.59 -9.08 4.25
N ASP A 323 -2.31 -9.18 5.35
CA ASP A 323 -3.37 -10.19 5.52
C ASP A 323 -4.68 -9.64 4.98
N PHE A 324 -5.00 -10.02 3.74
CA PHE A 324 -6.22 -9.60 3.06
C PHE A 324 -7.49 -10.08 3.78
N SER A 325 -7.46 -11.26 4.40
CA SER A 325 -8.63 -11.80 5.12
C SER A 325 -8.98 -10.97 6.36
N ARG A 326 -7.98 -10.33 6.97
CA ARG A 326 -8.16 -9.44 8.11
C ARG A 326 -8.38 -7.98 7.69
N ILE A 327 -8.15 -7.64 6.42
CA ILE A 327 -8.15 -6.26 5.91
C ILE A 327 -7.13 -5.39 6.70
N LYS A 328 -6.02 -5.99 7.12
CA LYS A 328 -5.00 -5.37 7.97
C LYS A 328 -3.59 -5.74 7.50
N GLY A 329 -2.70 -4.75 7.44
CA GLY A 329 -1.31 -4.97 7.03
C GLY A 329 -0.27 -4.47 8.03
N ILE A 330 -0.63 -3.53 8.90
CA ILE A 330 0.32 -2.84 9.80
C ILE A 330 1.03 -3.84 10.71
N HIS A 331 0.27 -4.69 11.43
CA HIS A 331 0.82 -5.69 12.34
C HIS A 331 1.71 -6.71 11.64
N GLY A 332 1.33 -7.14 10.42
CA GLY A 332 2.14 -8.04 9.60
C GLY A 332 3.45 -7.40 9.13
N ALA A 333 3.39 -6.13 8.73
CA ALA A 333 4.58 -5.36 8.36
C ALA A 333 5.54 -5.20 9.56
N MET A 334 5.03 -4.84 10.74
CA MET A 334 5.82 -4.77 11.97
C MET A 334 6.44 -6.12 12.34
N LYS A 335 5.64 -7.22 12.28
CA LYS A 335 6.14 -8.56 12.61
C LYS A 335 7.25 -9.01 11.67
N SER A 336 7.15 -8.69 10.38
CA SER A 336 8.22 -8.98 9.42
C SER A 336 9.52 -8.26 9.78
N GLY A 337 9.45 -7.02 10.25
CA GLY A 337 10.60 -6.26 10.75
C GLY A 337 11.23 -6.89 12.01
N LEU A 338 10.40 -7.32 12.97
CA LEU A 338 10.86 -8.03 14.17
C LEU A 338 11.62 -9.31 13.80
N LEU A 339 11.06 -10.13 12.92
CA LEU A 339 11.68 -11.38 12.49
C LEU A 339 12.97 -11.16 11.68
N ALA A 340 13.02 -10.08 10.89
CA ALA A 340 14.25 -9.68 10.20
C ALA A 340 15.36 -9.34 11.20
N ALA A 341 15.05 -8.57 12.23
CA ALA A 341 16.00 -8.23 13.30
C ALA A 341 16.48 -9.47 14.08
N GLU A 342 15.56 -10.39 14.41
CA GLU A 342 15.90 -11.66 15.07
C GLU A 342 16.85 -12.51 14.23
N THR A 343 16.60 -12.60 12.93
CA THR A 343 17.44 -13.36 12.00
C THR A 343 18.79 -12.68 11.80
N LEU A 344 18.81 -11.36 11.72
CA LEU A 344 20.00 -10.59 11.37
C LEU A 344 20.97 -10.42 12.53
N ALA A 345 20.49 -10.26 13.76
CA ALA A 345 21.30 -9.92 14.93
C ALA A 345 22.54 -10.83 15.14
N PRO A 346 22.48 -12.17 14.98
CA PRO A 346 23.67 -13.02 15.10
C PRO A 346 24.75 -12.72 14.05
N HIS A 347 24.37 -12.19 12.89
CA HIS A 347 25.27 -11.87 11.79
C HIS A 347 25.89 -10.48 11.87
N LEU A 348 25.44 -9.66 12.84
CA LEU A 348 25.98 -8.32 13.09
C LEU A 348 27.16 -8.31 14.07
N ALA A 349 27.43 -9.42 14.76
CA ALA A 349 28.57 -9.52 15.68
C ALA A 349 29.90 -9.21 14.96
N PRO A 350 30.90 -8.66 15.67
CA PRO A 350 32.22 -8.40 15.12
C PRO A 350 32.86 -9.66 14.52
N GLY A 351 33.45 -9.53 13.34
CA GLY A 351 34.11 -10.63 12.62
C GLY A 351 33.20 -11.57 11.85
N MET A 352 31.89 -11.38 11.90
CA MET A 352 30.95 -12.18 11.10
C MET A 352 30.97 -11.74 9.63
N ALA A 353 30.87 -12.73 8.72
CA ALA A 353 30.80 -12.48 7.29
C ALA A 353 29.56 -11.66 6.92
N ALA A 354 29.75 -10.66 6.06
CA ALA A 354 28.69 -9.81 5.54
C ALA A 354 28.12 -10.34 4.22
N GLY A 355 26.94 -9.90 3.86
CA GLY A 355 26.37 -10.13 2.53
C GLY A 355 25.82 -11.53 2.29
N LEU A 356 25.58 -12.32 3.33
CA LEU A 356 25.00 -13.66 3.22
C LEU A 356 23.52 -13.61 2.83
N SER A 357 23.02 -14.68 2.21
CA SER A 357 21.59 -14.97 2.15
C SER A 357 21.12 -15.53 3.49
N LEU A 358 19.99 -15.02 4.01
CA LEU A 358 19.48 -15.33 5.34
C LEU A 358 18.19 -16.15 5.26
N ALA A 359 18.24 -17.35 4.68
CA ALA A 359 17.09 -18.24 4.46
C ALA A 359 16.29 -18.56 5.75
N HIS A 360 16.90 -18.44 6.92
CA HIS A 360 16.22 -18.56 8.22
C HIS A 360 15.11 -17.54 8.41
N TYR A 361 15.19 -16.37 7.76
CA TYR A 361 14.13 -15.36 7.81
C TYR A 361 12.80 -15.88 7.26
N GLN A 362 12.80 -16.53 6.09
CA GLN A 362 11.61 -17.16 5.52
C GLN A 362 11.06 -18.26 6.44
N GLN A 363 11.94 -19.03 7.07
CA GLN A 363 11.54 -20.09 8.02
C GLN A 363 10.90 -19.48 9.27
N ALA A 364 11.51 -18.44 9.85
CA ALA A 364 10.99 -17.72 11.01
C ALA A 364 9.61 -17.11 10.72
N LEU A 365 9.45 -16.48 9.54
CA LEU A 365 8.14 -15.95 9.13
C LEU A 365 7.09 -17.07 9.03
N THR A 366 7.42 -18.17 8.39
CA THR A 366 6.51 -19.31 8.21
C THR A 366 6.07 -19.92 9.55
N ALA A 367 6.99 -19.99 10.52
CA ALA A 367 6.72 -20.53 11.86
C ALA A 367 5.95 -19.56 12.77
N SER A 368 6.01 -18.24 12.47
CA SER A 368 5.36 -17.21 13.28
C SER A 368 3.84 -17.20 13.12
N TRP A 369 3.15 -16.46 14.02
CA TRP A 369 1.71 -16.23 13.91
C TRP A 369 1.34 -15.52 12.59
N LEU A 370 2.21 -14.68 12.04
CA LEU A 370 1.98 -14.03 10.75
C LEU A 370 1.94 -15.07 9.61
N GLY A 371 2.90 -15.98 9.58
CA GLY A 371 2.91 -17.07 8.60
C GLY A 371 1.69 -17.99 8.73
N GLN A 372 1.27 -18.29 9.96
CA GLN A 372 0.07 -19.08 10.22
C GLN A 372 -1.20 -18.37 9.76
N ASP A 373 -1.35 -17.07 10.05
CA ASP A 373 -2.48 -16.25 9.61
C ASP A 373 -2.55 -16.20 8.06
N LEU A 374 -1.46 -15.87 7.40
CA LEU A 374 -1.39 -15.82 5.92
C LEU A 374 -1.67 -17.18 5.27
N LYS A 375 -1.12 -18.27 5.83
CA LYS A 375 -1.37 -19.63 5.35
C LYS A 375 -2.81 -20.07 5.58
N GLY A 376 -3.39 -19.68 6.70
CA GLY A 376 -4.80 -19.94 7.03
C GLY A 376 -5.78 -19.24 6.08
N ALA A 377 -5.37 -18.10 5.52
CA ALA A 377 -6.17 -17.30 4.59
C ALA A 377 -5.75 -17.46 3.12
N ARG A 378 -4.92 -18.44 2.78
CA ARG A 378 -4.28 -18.57 1.45
C ARG A 378 -5.23 -18.63 0.25
N ASN A 379 -6.45 -19.12 0.45
CA ASN A 379 -7.48 -19.22 -0.59
C ASN A 379 -8.49 -18.07 -0.57
N PHE A 380 -8.41 -17.17 0.41
CA PHE A 380 -9.45 -16.17 0.70
C PHE A 380 -9.76 -15.27 -0.49
N GLY A 381 -8.75 -14.66 -1.09
CA GLY A 381 -8.90 -13.78 -2.25
C GLY A 381 -9.39 -14.53 -3.49
N ALA A 382 -8.76 -15.64 -3.82
CA ALA A 382 -9.10 -16.46 -4.99
C ALA A 382 -10.54 -17.03 -4.90
N ALA A 383 -11.01 -17.35 -3.70
CA ALA A 383 -12.39 -17.79 -3.49
C ALA A 383 -13.40 -16.66 -3.77
N LEU A 384 -13.12 -15.45 -3.30
CA LEU A 384 -13.98 -14.29 -3.57
C LEU A 384 -14.01 -13.93 -5.06
N HIS A 385 -12.87 -13.97 -5.74
CA HIS A 385 -12.78 -13.69 -7.18
C HIS A 385 -13.55 -14.74 -8.01
N ARG A 386 -13.40 -16.02 -7.66
CA ARG A 386 -13.99 -17.13 -8.46
C ARG A 386 -15.47 -17.33 -8.18
N PHE A 387 -15.92 -17.17 -6.95
CA PHE A 387 -17.28 -17.52 -6.52
C PHE A 387 -18.12 -16.31 -6.10
N GLY A 388 -17.53 -15.10 -6.13
CA GLY A 388 -18.19 -13.86 -5.67
C GLY A 388 -18.30 -13.75 -4.14
N PRO A 389 -18.84 -12.63 -3.65
CA PRO A 389 -18.83 -12.33 -2.21
C PRO A 389 -19.65 -13.29 -1.35
N LEU A 390 -20.78 -13.83 -1.85
CA LEU A 390 -21.63 -14.72 -1.06
C LEU A 390 -21.08 -16.16 -0.99
N LEU A 391 -20.88 -16.80 -2.14
CA LEU A 391 -20.38 -18.18 -2.18
C LEU A 391 -18.91 -18.27 -1.77
N GLY A 392 -18.09 -17.30 -2.19
CA GLY A 392 -16.69 -17.21 -1.75
C GLY A 392 -16.58 -16.89 -0.27
N GLY A 393 -17.47 -16.07 0.28
CA GLY A 393 -17.58 -15.81 1.71
C GLY A 393 -17.95 -17.08 2.51
N ALA A 394 -18.94 -17.83 2.04
CA ALA A 394 -19.32 -19.11 2.64
C ALA A 394 -18.18 -20.14 2.59
N PHE A 395 -17.47 -20.23 1.45
CA PHE A 395 -16.28 -21.07 1.32
C PHE A 395 -15.20 -20.68 2.35
N ASN A 396 -14.87 -19.40 2.45
CA ASN A 396 -13.86 -18.89 3.38
C ASN A 396 -14.26 -19.13 4.84
N TRP A 397 -15.54 -18.98 5.17
CA TRP A 397 -16.07 -19.32 6.49
C TRP A 397 -15.87 -20.79 6.82
N LEU A 398 -16.23 -21.69 5.89
CA LEU A 398 -16.07 -23.14 6.05
C LEU A 398 -14.58 -23.52 6.20
N GLU A 399 -13.71 -22.99 5.33
CA GLU A 399 -12.27 -23.26 5.37
C GLU A 399 -11.64 -22.83 6.70
N GLN A 400 -11.97 -21.64 7.19
CA GLN A 400 -11.37 -21.13 8.42
C GLN A 400 -11.97 -21.76 9.68
N ARG A 401 -13.28 -22.01 9.71
CA ARG A 401 -13.97 -22.57 10.89
C ARG A 401 -13.78 -24.07 11.06
N LEU A 402 -13.92 -24.83 9.99
CA LEU A 402 -13.88 -26.29 10.04
C LEU A 402 -12.51 -26.86 9.69
N LEU A 403 -11.86 -26.33 8.64
CA LEU A 403 -10.60 -26.86 8.18
C LEU A 403 -9.39 -26.14 8.79
N ARG A 404 -9.61 -25.01 9.47
CA ARG A 404 -8.55 -24.19 10.10
C ARG A 404 -7.34 -23.94 9.17
N GLY A 405 -7.61 -23.79 7.86
CA GLY A 405 -6.58 -23.63 6.86
C GLY A 405 -5.77 -24.91 6.54
N SER A 406 -6.14 -26.07 7.08
CA SER A 406 -5.45 -27.35 6.82
C SER A 406 -5.95 -28.08 5.58
N GLY A 407 -6.99 -27.59 4.90
CA GLY A 407 -7.50 -28.17 3.65
C GLY A 407 -6.40 -28.29 2.61
N GLY A 408 -6.29 -29.46 1.96
CA GLY A 408 -5.21 -29.76 1.00
C GLY A 408 -5.33 -29.06 -0.36
N PHE A 409 -6.40 -28.30 -0.63
CA PHE A 409 -6.62 -27.65 -1.91
C PHE A 409 -6.02 -26.24 -1.95
N ARG A 410 -5.64 -25.84 -3.16
CA ARG A 410 -5.08 -24.53 -3.48
C ARG A 410 -5.94 -23.90 -4.56
N LEU A 411 -6.54 -22.75 -4.26
CA LEU A 411 -7.15 -21.89 -5.25
C LEU A 411 -6.08 -20.87 -5.68
N LEU A 412 -5.70 -20.91 -6.95
CA LEU A 412 -4.70 -20.02 -7.50
C LEU A 412 -5.38 -19.02 -8.43
N ASP A 413 -4.96 -17.78 -8.33
CA ASP A 413 -5.25 -16.71 -9.27
C ASP A 413 -3.96 -16.40 -10.03
N LYS A 414 -3.88 -16.85 -11.29
CA LYS A 414 -2.62 -16.85 -12.06
C LYS A 414 -2.52 -15.70 -13.04
N GLU A 415 -3.58 -14.94 -13.23
CA GLU A 415 -3.60 -13.84 -14.18
C GLU A 415 -3.10 -12.56 -13.50
N GLU A 416 -2.12 -11.89 -14.10
CA GLU A 416 -1.61 -10.61 -13.63
C GLU A 416 -2.66 -9.51 -13.79
N ASP A 417 -2.75 -8.59 -12.83
CA ASP A 417 -3.82 -7.59 -12.76
C ASP A 417 -3.94 -6.72 -14.03
N TYR A 418 -2.81 -6.39 -14.68
CA TYR A 418 -2.82 -5.57 -15.89
C TYR A 418 -3.40 -6.31 -17.11
N ARG A 419 -3.32 -7.65 -17.14
CA ARG A 419 -3.82 -8.47 -18.25
C ARG A 419 -5.33 -8.64 -18.24
N ALA A 420 -5.98 -8.38 -17.13
CA ALA A 420 -7.42 -8.57 -16.98
C ALA A 420 -8.25 -7.61 -17.86
N LEU A 421 -7.69 -6.47 -18.31
CA LEU A 421 -8.43 -5.49 -19.10
C LEU A 421 -8.86 -6.05 -20.47
N LYS A 422 -10.15 -5.98 -20.74
CA LYS A 422 -10.73 -6.25 -22.05
C LYS A 422 -10.59 -5.03 -22.96
N ALA A 423 -10.62 -5.26 -24.28
CA ALA A 423 -10.64 -4.16 -25.24
C ALA A 423 -11.86 -3.25 -25.02
N ALA A 424 -11.69 -1.93 -25.17
CA ALA A 424 -12.72 -0.93 -24.89
C ALA A 424 -14.02 -1.14 -25.68
N ASN A 425 -13.90 -1.61 -26.92
CA ASN A 425 -15.06 -1.92 -27.79
C ASN A 425 -15.86 -3.16 -27.36
N ARG A 426 -15.37 -3.95 -26.39
CA ARG A 426 -16.05 -5.11 -25.80
C ARG A 426 -16.70 -4.79 -24.46
N CYS A 427 -16.56 -3.56 -23.98
CA CYS A 427 -17.07 -3.10 -22.70
C CYS A 427 -18.00 -1.90 -22.92
N GLN A 428 -18.97 -1.75 -22.03
CA GLN A 428 -19.82 -0.55 -22.05
C GLN A 428 -19.14 0.58 -21.31
N PRO A 429 -19.10 1.81 -21.85
CA PRO A 429 -18.71 3.00 -21.13
C PRO A 429 -19.60 3.19 -19.90
N ILE A 430 -19.00 3.68 -18.81
CA ILE A 430 -19.72 3.98 -17.57
C ILE A 430 -19.93 5.49 -17.51
N ASP A 431 -21.18 5.91 -17.41
CA ASP A 431 -21.53 7.32 -17.20
C ASP A 431 -21.56 7.62 -15.70
N TYR A 432 -20.63 8.44 -15.26
CA TYR A 432 -20.52 8.82 -13.86
C TYR A 432 -21.25 10.15 -13.59
N PRO A 433 -22.02 10.25 -12.51
CA PRO A 433 -22.69 11.50 -12.16
C PRO A 433 -21.67 12.60 -11.88
N LYS A 434 -22.02 13.83 -12.26
CA LYS A 434 -21.19 14.98 -11.91
C LYS A 434 -21.10 15.15 -10.40
N PRO A 435 -19.97 15.59 -9.86
CA PRO A 435 -19.82 15.91 -8.45
C PRO A 435 -20.84 16.95 -7.98
N ASP A 436 -21.43 16.73 -6.81
CA ASP A 436 -22.41 17.65 -6.19
C ASP A 436 -21.76 18.72 -5.29
N GLY A 437 -20.46 18.60 -5.02
CA GLY A 437 -19.72 19.47 -4.13
C GLY A 437 -20.06 19.30 -2.64
N VAL A 438 -20.91 18.33 -2.29
CA VAL A 438 -21.37 18.07 -0.91
C VAL A 438 -20.84 16.73 -0.40
N LEU A 439 -21.10 15.65 -1.12
CA LEU A 439 -20.58 14.31 -0.86
C LEU A 439 -19.65 13.85 -1.99
N GLY A 440 -19.97 14.21 -3.23
CA GLY A 440 -19.17 13.93 -4.40
C GLY A 440 -18.30 15.12 -4.80
N PHE A 441 -17.03 14.88 -5.05
CA PHE A 441 -16.05 15.89 -5.42
C PHE A 441 -15.31 15.51 -6.68
N ASP A 442 -14.78 16.49 -7.40
CA ASP A 442 -13.91 16.26 -8.53
C ASP A 442 -12.49 15.81 -8.09
N ARG A 443 -11.75 15.30 -9.05
CA ARG A 443 -10.44 14.70 -8.81
C ARG A 443 -9.38 15.74 -8.39
N LEU A 444 -9.38 16.91 -9.00
CA LEU A 444 -8.38 17.95 -8.72
C LEU A 444 -8.58 18.57 -7.33
N SER A 445 -9.83 18.88 -6.95
CA SER A 445 -10.12 19.35 -5.58
C SER A 445 -9.79 18.29 -4.52
N SER A 446 -9.82 17.00 -4.88
CA SER A 446 -9.41 15.92 -4.00
C SER A 446 -7.88 15.87 -3.85
N VAL A 447 -7.13 16.00 -4.94
CA VAL A 447 -5.66 16.04 -4.92
C VAL A 447 -5.14 17.21 -4.08
N TYR A 448 -5.80 18.35 -4.09
CA TYR A 448 -5.46 19.48 -3.23
C TYR A 448 -5.38 19.09 -1.75
N LEU A 449 -6.31 18.23 -1.27
CA LEU A 449 -6.32 17.73 0.11
C LEU A 449 -5.26 16.64 0.40
N ALA A 450 -4.55 16.15 -0.61
CA ALA A 450 -3.40 15.27 -0.41
C ALA A 450 -2.13 16.04 -0.06
N ASN A 451 -2.16 17.39 -0.12
CA ASN A 451 -1.02 18.27 0.10
C ASN A 451 0.24 17.80 -0.67
N THR A 452 0.03 17.34 -1.92
CA THR A 452 1.14 16.85 -2.73
C THR A 452 1.98 18.02 -3.23
N GLN A 453 3.29 17.91 -3.08
CA GLN A 453 4.25 18.91 -3.51
C GLN A 453 5.35 18.24 -4.32
N HIS A 454 5.60 18.74 -5.51
CA HIS A 454 6.71 18.33 -6.36
C HIS A 454 7.41 19.58 -6.90
N ASP A 455 8.72 19.53 -7.00
CA ASP A 455 9.44 20.50 -7.81
C ASP A 455 8.97 20.34 -9.27
N GLU A 456 8.43 21.40 -9.85
CA GLU A 456 7.95 21.35 -11.24
C GLU A 456 9.11 21.22 -12.24
N ASP A 457 10.30 21.67 -11.85
CA ASP A 457 11.51 21.60 -12.65
C ASP A 457 12.42 20.46 -12.18
N GLN A 458 11.91 19.23 -12.21
CA GLN A 458 12.64 17.99 -11.99
C GLN A 458 12.32 16.96 -13.07
N PRO A 459 13.16 15.92 -13.29
CA PRO A 459 12.87 14.85 -14.23
C PRO A 459 11.54 14.16 -13.89
N CYS A 460 10.73 13.87 -14.91
CA CYS A 460 9.47 13.18 -14.70
C CYS A 460 9.72 11.78 -14.14
N HIS A 461 9.16 11.51 -12.96
CA HIS A 461 9.28 10.23 -12.27
C HIS A 461 8.33 9.13 -12.81
N LEU A 462 7.42 9.49 -13.73
CA LEU A 462 6.54 8.58 -14.45
C LEU A 462 7.11 8.34 -15.84
N ARG A 463 8.04 7.39 -15.93
CA ARG A 463 8.79 7.15 -17.16
C ARG A 463 8.00 6.26 -18.11
N LEU A 464 7.93 6.66 -19.38
CA LEU A 464 7.43 5.81 -20.45
C LEU A 464 8.61 5.03 -21.07
N GLN A 465 8.45 3.70 -21.20
CA GLN A 465 9.44 2.90 -21.93
C GLN A 465 9.43 3.25 -23.43
N ASP A 466 8.23 3.51 -23.98
CA ASP A 466 8.02 4.00 -25.33
C ASP A 466 6.93 5.08 -25.31
N ALA A 467 7.27 6.30 -25.70
CA ALA A 467 6.37 7.44 -25.73
C ALA A 467 5.21 7.32 -26.74
N SER A 468 5.30 6.41 -27.69
CA SER A 468 4.27 6.18 -28.72
C SER A 468 3.12 5.29 -28.24
N ILE A 469 3.37 4.38 -27.30
CA ILE A 469 2.42 3.36 -26.85
C ILE A 469 1.08 3.93 -26.34
N PRO A 470 1.03 4.99 -25.53
CA PRO A 470 -0.24 5.50 -25.04
C PRO A 470 -1.21 5.89 -26.16
N ILE A 471 -0.70 6.50 -27.23
CA ILE A 471 -1.54 6.95 -28.37
C ILE A 471 -1.74 5.87 -29.42
N GLN A 472 -0.69 5.12 -29.76
CA GLN A 472 -0.75 4.17 -30.89
C GLN A 472 -1.32 2.80 -30.48
N VAL A 473 -1.21 2.41 -29.20
CA VAL A 473 -1.60 1.09 -28.70
C VAL A 473 -2.71 1.20 -27.68
N ASN A 474 -2.50 1.94 -26.59
CA ASN A 474 -3.43 1.95 -25.45
C ASN A 474 -4.74 2.66 -25.80
N LEU A 475 -4.65 3.83 -26.46
CA LEU A 475 -5.84 4.62 -26.83
C LEU A 475 -6.80 3.85 -27.76
N PRO A 476 -6.37 3.26 -28.88
CA PRO A 476 -7.29 2.51 -29.75
C PRO A 476 -7.76 1.19 -29.13
N THR A 477 -6.97 0.55 -28.26
CA THR A 477 -7.32 -0.78 -27.72
C THR A 477 -8.14 -0.68 -26.43
N TRP A 478 -7.74 0.17 -25.49
CA TRP A 478 -8.33 0.27 -24.15
C TRP A 478 -8.83 1.68 -23.81
N ALA A 479 -8.94 2.58 -24.80
CA ALA A 479 -9.31 3.99 -24.63
C ALA A 479 -8.39 4.74 -23.64
N GLU A 480 -7.11 4.42 -23.61
CA GLU A 480 -6.08 4.87 -22.65
C GLU A 480 -6.59 4.88 -21.19
N PRO A 481 -6.54 3.74 -20.50
CA PRO A 481 -7.17 3.59 -19.19
C PRO A 481 -6.47 4.40 -18.08
N ALA A 482 -5.25 4.91 -18.32
CA ALA A 482 -4.52 5.73 -17.34
C ALA A 482 -5.28 6.99 -16.94
N VAL A 483 -6.07 7.57 -17.86
CA VAL A 483 -6.91 8.74 -17.57
C VAL A 483 -8.03 8.45 -16.55
N ARG A 484 -8.36 7.17 -16.33
CA ARG A 484 -9.43 6.72 -15.42
C ARG A 484 -8.90 6.05 -14.16
N TYR A 485 -7.91 5.15 -14.25
CA TYR A 485 -7.40 4.49 -13.07
C TYR A 485 -6.52 5.40 -12.19
N CYS A 486 -5.99 6.50 -12.73
CA CYS A 486 -5.21 7.44 -11.93
C CYS A 486 -6.12 8.21 -10.95
N PRO A 487 -5.88 8.11 -9.61
CA PRO A 487 -6.69 8.79 -8.61
C PRO A 487 -6.43 10.29 -8.52
N ALA A 488 -5.43 10.81 -9.25
CA ALA A 488 -4.90 12.15 -9.09
C ALA A 488 -4.92 13.00 -10.39
N GLY A 489 -5.53 12.50 -11.48
CA GLY A 489 -5.61 13.25 -12.73
C GLY A 489 -4.25 13.56 -13.35
N VAL A 490 -3.30 12.63 -13.21
CA VAL A 490 -1.95 12.81 -13.75
C VAL A 490 -1.90 12.65 -15.26
N PHE A 491 -2.73 11.77 -15.82
CA PHE A 491 -2.71 11.41 -17.23
C PHE A 491 -3.91 11.99 -17.94
N GLU A 492 -3.67 12.59 -19.11
CA GLU A 492 -4.69 13.19 -19.95
C GLU A 492 -4.42 12.90 -21.44
N ILE A 493 -5.49 12.75 -22.21
CA ILE A 493 -5.43 12.82 -23.67
C ILE A 493 -5.85 14.22 -24.08
N VAL A 494 -4.92 14.95 -24.64
CA VAL A 494 -5.16 16.32 -25.12
C VAL A 494 -5.32 16.26 -26.64
N GLU A 495 -6.49 16.65 -27.12
CA GLU A 495 -6.74 16.80 -28.55
C GLU A 495 -6.01 18.03 -29.07
N THR A 496 -5.24 17.87 -30.13
CA THR A 496 -4.58 18.97 -30.83
C THR A 496 -5.04 18.96 -32.29
N GLU A 497 -4.80 20.04 -33.01
CA GLU A 497 -5.18 20.18 -34.43
C GLU A 497 -4.59 19.08 -35.34
N GLN A 498 -3.48 18.48 -34.97
CA GLN A 498 -2.79 17.47 -35.76
C GLN A 498 -3.10 16.03 -35.32
N ARG A 499 -3.05 15.74 -34.03
CA ARG A 499 -3.25 14.39 -33.45
C ARG A 499 -3.39 14.46 -31.93
N PRO A 500 -4.04 13.47 -31.28
CA PRO A 500 -4.10 13.39 -29.83
C PRO A 500 -2.69 13.24 -29.24
N ARG A 501 -2.47 13.85 -28.08
CA ARG A 501 -1.23 13.79 -27.30
C ARG A 501 -1.49 13.26 -25.91
N PHE A 502 -0.65 12.36 -25.44
CA PHE A 502 -0.64 11.91 -24.05
C PHE A 502 0.15 12.89 -23.19
N GLN A 503 -0.51 13.48 -22.21
CA GLN A 503 0.08 14.45 -21.28
C GLN A 503 0.22 13.84 -19.89
N ILE A 504 1.36 14.10 -19.23
CA ILE A 504 1.67 13.65 -17.86
C ILE A 504 1.83 14.89 -16.98
N ASN A 505 0.86 15.12 -16.10
CA ASN A 505 0.86 16.17 -15.09
C ASN A 505 1.48 15.61 -13.79
N SER A 506 2.79 15.38 -13.79
CA SER A 506 3.51 14.68 -12.71
C SER A 506 3.43 15.39 -11.36
N ALA A 507 3.21 16.71 -11.33
CA ALA A 507 3.02 17.49 -10.11
C ALA A 507 1.80 17.04 -9.29
N ASN A 508 0.77 16.46 -9.92
CA ASN A 508 -0.42 15.94 -9.25
C ASN A 508 -0.21 14.55 -8.63
N CYS A 509 0.94 13.90 -8.87
CA CYS A 509 1.16 12.53 -8.46
C CYS A 509 1.20 12.37 -6.94
N ILE A 510 0.33 11.49 -6.41
CA ILE A 510 0.25 11.14 -4.98
C ILE A 510 0.97 9.83 -4.65
N HIS A 511 1.86 9.37 -5.50
CA HIS A 511 2.69 8.16 -5.35
C HIS A 511 1.90 6.86 -5.10
N CYS A 512 0.69 6.75 -5.62
CA CYS A 512 -0.16 5.57 -5.41
C CYS A 512 0.33 4.31 -6.15
N LYS A 513 1.16 4.47 -7.20
CA LYS A 513 1.76 3.41 -8.03
C LYS A 513 0.76 2.57 -8.85
N THR A 514 -0.49 2.99 -8.96
CA THR A 514 -1.51 2.26 -9.75
C THR A 514 -1.11 2.14 -11.22
N CYS A 515 -0.48 3.17 -11.79
CA CYS A 515 -0.02 3.17 -13.18
C CYS A 515 1.07 2.11 -13.44
N ASP A 516 2.02 1.95 -12.53
CA ASP A 516 3.08 0.93 -12.61
C ASP A 516 2.55 -0.52 -12.45
N ILE A 517 1.29 -0.67 -11.98
CA ILE A 517 0.64 -1.97 -11.78
C ILE A 517 -0.37 -2.26 -12.90
N LYS A 518 -1.23 -1.29 -13.24
CA LYS A 518 -2.44 -1.50 -14.06
C LYS A 518 -2.28 -1.16 -15.53
N ASP A 519 -1.19 -0.48 -15.93
CA ASP A 519 -0.97 -0.18 -17.34
C ASP A 519 -0.93 -1.47 -18.18
N PRO A 520 -1.86 -1.66 -19.15
CA PRO A 520 -1.97 -2.92 -19.87
C PRO A 520 -0.74 -3.25 -20.72
N SER A 521 0.00 -2.24 -21.15
CA SER A 521 1.24 -2.38 -21.89
C SER A 521 2.49 -2.44 -21.01
N GLN A 522 2.33 -2.27 -19.69
CA GLN A 522 3.43 -2.13 -18.72
C GLN A 522 4.46 -1.08 -19.14
N ASN A 523 4.02 -0.06 -19.86
CA ASN A 523 4.84 1.00 -20.43
C ASN A 523 5.19 2.10 -19.42
N ILE A 524 4.29 2.34 -18.43
CA ILE A 524 4.49 3.36 -17.40
C ILE A 524 5.26 2.76 -16.24
N VAL A 525 6.48 3.25 -16.03
CA VAL A 525 7.34 2.84 -14.89
C VAL A 525 7.40 3.98 -13.88
N TRP A 526 6.88 3.73 -12.68
CA TRP A 526 7.03 4.66 -11.58
C TRP A 526 8.45 4.54 -11.00
N THR A 527 9.18 5.65 -10.96
CA THR A 527 10.45 5.80 -10.25
C THR A 527 10.28 6.83 -9.14
N PRO A 528 11.06 6.79 -8.05
CA PRO A 528 10.93 7.84 -7.04
C PRO A 528 11.34 9.20 -7.62
N PRO A 529 10.57 10.27 -7.34
CA PRO A 529 10.98 11.65 -7.66
C PRO A 529 12.07 12.10 -6.69
N GLN A 530 12.52 13.34 -6.84
CA GLN A 530 13.43 13.98 -5.90
C GLN A 530 12.92 13.84 -4.46
N GLY A 531 13.83 13.61 -3.53
CA GLY A 531 13.52 13.42 -2.12
C GLY A 531 12.81 14.64 -1.50
N GLY A 532 11.91 14.38 -0.56
CA GLY A 532 11.02 15.38 0.03
C GLY A 532 9.77 15.68 -0.79
N SER A 533 9.72 15.27 -2.07
CA SER A 533 8.55 15.44 -2.94
C SER A 533 7.44 14.42 -2.63
N GLY A 534 6.21 14.79 -2.95
CA GLY A 534 5.03 13.91 -2.89
C GLY A 534 3.95 14.36 -1.93
N PRO A 535 2.98 13.49 -1.59
CA PRO A 535 1.88 13.83 -0.71
C PRO A 535 2.34 14.02 0.74
N ASN A 536 1.60 14.85 1.47
CA ASN A 536 1.75 14.97 2.92
C ASN A 536 0.39 14.77 3.58
N TYR A 537 0.20 13.60 4.18
CA TYR A 537 -1.08 13.19 4.78
C TYR A 537 -1.09 13.47 6.29
N PRO A 538 -1.72 14.57 6.75
CA PRO A 538 -1.91 14.80 8.17
C PRO A 538 -2.99 13.86 8.71
N ASN A 539 -2.72 13.13 9.77
CA ASN A 539 -3.68 12.27 10.49
C ASN A 539 -4.37 11.15 9.67
N MET A 540 -3.79 10.73 8.55
CA MET A 540 -4.38 9.70 7.69
C MET A 540 -3.72 8.33 7.82
#